data_5b6cc4094d0f58d59d8d9451497d9c78
#
_entry.id   5b6cc4094d0f58d59d8d9451497d9c78
#
_cell.length_a   1.000
_cell.length_b   1.000
_cell.length_c   1.000
_cell.angle_alpha   90.00
_cell.angle_beta   90.00
_cell.angle_gamma   90.00
#
_symmetry.space_group_name_H-M   'P 1'
#
loop_
_entity.id
_entity.type
_entity.pdbx_description
1 polymer ?
#
loop_
_entity_poly.entity_id
_entity_poly.type
_entity_poly.pdbx_seq_one_letter_code
_entity_poly.pdbx_strand_id
1 'polypeptide(L)'
;LYLYGPLDQGWWPDGLLTPPSYEAMVYDLQVMKDLGMNMVRKHIKVENDLWFDWCNRNGLVVWQDMPSGCGGGLIGSLDYGMQNFYRENEEIIDATRHHPSIGAWVVWNESWGQYPELGMAHTRRGVNSVIQANHDPGRFVHAVTGWVDVEMGDFLDVHSYPAPNAASNPVNERIASCGEFGGINLFIDGHMWAGSDVNYTTVDDADTYVNLYDRYTDRLQELQKE
;
A
#
# COMPACT_ATOMS: atom_id res chain seq x y z
N LEU A 1 7.52 1.15 -17.53
CA LEU A 1 7.65 0.09 -16.55
C LEU A 1 6.27 -0.24 -15.98
N TYR A 2 5.88 -1.50 -16.03
CA TYR A 2 4.66 -1.98 -15.41
C TYR A 2 5.01 -2.53 -14.02
N LEU A 3 4.39 -1.99 -12.97
CA LEU A 3 4.56 -2.45 -11.60
C LEU A 3 3.38 -3.35 -11.22
N TYR A 4 3.69 -4.54 -10.73
CA TYR A 4 2.72 -5.52 -10.26
C TYR A 4 3.21 -6.17 -8.97
N GLY A 5 2.40 -6.14 -7.93
CA GLY A 5 2.75 -6.71 -6.64
C GLY A 5 1.61 -6.68 -5.63
N PRO A 6 1.79 -7.31 -4.48
CA PRO A 6 0.77 -7.41 -3.47
C PRO A 6 0.75 -6.19 -2.55
N LEU A 7 -0.38 -6.01 -1.87
CA LEU A 7 -0.48 -5.24 -0.64
C LEU A 7 -0.01 -6.12 0.52
N ASP A 8 0.97 -5.64 1.29
CA ASP A 8 1.56 -6.35 2.42
C ASP A 8 1.38 -5.55 3.72
N GLN A 9 0.53 -6.04 4.60
CA GLN A 9 0.31 -5.44 5.92
C GLN A 9 1.33 -5.89 6.97
N GLY A 10 2.03 -7.01 6.75
CA GLY A 10 3.12 -7.50 7.58
C GLY A 10 2.71 -7.92 8.99
N TRP A 11 1.55 -8.56 9.14
CA TRP A 11 1.09 -9.11 10.41
C TRP A 11 1.49 -10.57 10.57
N TRP A 12 1.92 -10.93 11.77
CA TRP A 12 2.41 -12.26 12.13
C TRP A 12 1.60 -12.84 13.29
N PRO A 13 1.20 -14.12 13.23
CA PRO A 13 0.37 -14.72 14.28
C PRO A 13 1.02 -14.70 15.67
N ASP A 14 2.33 -14.84 15.74
CA ASP A 14 3.11 -14.96 16.97
C ASP A 14 3.97 -13.72 17.29
N GLY A 15 4.14 -12.82 16.35
CA GLY A 15 4.97 -11.61 16.49
C GLY A 15 4.22 -10.30 16.29
N LEU A 16 2.96 -10.33 15.93
CA LEU A 16 2.13 -9.18 15.55
C LEU A 16 2.81 -8.35 14.44
N LEU A 17 3.47 -7.26 14.79
CA LEU A 17 4.17 -6.39 13.83
C LEU A 17 5.60 -6.84 13.54
N THR A 18 6.12 -7.85 14.25
CA THR A 18 7.51 -8.31 14.11
C THR A 18 7.52 -9.72 13.53
N PRO A 19 8.26 -9.97 12.44
CA PRO A 19 8.39 -11.32 11.91
C PRO A 19 9.08 -12.23 12.94
N PRO A 20 8.68 -13.51 13.02
CA PRO A 20 9.22 -14.44 14.02
C PRO A 20 10.71 -14.80 13.77
N SER A 21 11.16 -14.69 12.52
CA SER A 21 12.56 -14.84 12.14
C SER A 21 12.87 -14.11 10.84
N TYR A 22 14.14 -13.97 10.53
CA TYR A 22 14.61 -13.45 9.25
C TYR A 22 14.14 -14.34 8.08
N GLU A 23 14.23 -15.65 8.24
CA GLU A 23 13.83 -16.63 7.23
C GLU A 23 12.33 -16.55 6.90
N ALA A 24 11.49 -16.35 7.91
CA ALA A 24 10.05 -16.16 7.70
C ALA A 24 9.78 -14.88 6.91
N MET A 25 10.42 -13.79 7.28
CA MET A 25 10.33 -12.51 6.55
C MET A 25 10.77 -12.66 5.09
N VAL A 26 11.91 -13.31 4.86
CA VAL A 26 12.45 -13.54 3.51
C VAL A 26 11.55 -14.47 2.71
N TYR A 27 10.93 -15.45 3.33
CA TYR A 27 10.03 -16.38 2.65
C TYR A 27 8.88 -15.65 1.95
N ASP A 28 8.20 -14.71 2.63
CA ASP A 28 7.11 -13.94 2.02
C ASP A 28 7.60 -13.13 0.81
N LEU A 29 8.73 -12.43 0.96
CA LEU A 29 9.32 -11.64 -0.12
C LEU A 29 9.77 -12.51 -1.30
N GLN A 30 10.33 -13.69 -1.02
CA GLN A 30 10.74 -14.64 -2.06
C GLN A 30 9.54 -15.19 -2.84
N VAL A 31 8.44 -15.53 -2.14
CA VAL A 31 7.20 -15.97 -2.79
C VAL A 31 6.66 -14.90 -3.74
N MET A 32 6.68 -13.63 -3.36
CA MET A 32 6.29 -12.53 -4.26
C MET A 32 7.14 -12.54 -5.55
N LYS A 33 8.45 -12.69 -5.42
CA LYS A 33 9.37 -12.77 -6.58
C LYS A 33 9.12 -14.01 -7.43
N ASP A 34 8.91 -15.16 -6.83
CA ASP A 34 8.68 -16.44 -7.52
C ASP A 34 7.35 -16.42 -8.31
N LEU A 35 6.36 -15.65 -7.84
CA LEU A 35 5.11 -15.37 -8.54
C LEU A 35 5.26 -14.31 -9.65
N GLY A 36 6.48 -13.82 -9.91
CA GLY A 36 6.75 -12.85 -10.97
C GLY A 36 6.42 -11.39 -10.61
N MET A 37 6.15 -11.11 -9.36
CA MET A 37 5.91 -9.75 -8.88
C MET A 37 7.21 -8.94 -8.83
N ASN A 38 7.13 -7.66 -9.15
CA ASN A 38 8.29 -6.76 -9.21
C ASN A 38 8.18 -5.58 -8.24
N MET A 39 7.08 -5.50 -7.51
CA MET A 39 6.88 -4.51 -6.45
C MET A 39 6.12 -5.12 -5.26
N VAL A 40 6.13 -4.38 -4.15
CA VAL A 40 5.27 -4.60 -2.98
C VAL A 40 4.82 -3.26 -2.43
N ARG A 41 3.55 -3.13 -2.08
CA ARG A 41 3.08 -2.00 -1.30
C ARG A 41 3.09 -2.37 0.19
N LYS A 42 3.99 -1.75 0.94
CA LYS A 42 4.02 -1.91 2.39
C LYS A 42 2.96 -1.02 3.03
N HIS A 43 1.85 -1.64 3.40
CA HIS A 43 0.62 -0.95 3.75
C HIS A 43 0.58 -0.51 5.21
N ILE A 44 0.59 0.82 5.42
CA ILE A 44 0.41 1.50 6.71
C ILE A 44 1.37 0.98 7.80
N LYS A 45 2.56 0.54 7.41
CA LYS A 45 3.58 -0.01 8.29
C LYS A 45 4.97 0.30 7.76
N VAL A 46 5.91 0.57 8.65
CA VAL A 46 7.34 0.67 8.34
C VAL A 46 8.05 -0.59 8.84
N GLU A 47 8.83 -1.22 7.97
CA GLU A 47 9.61 -2.40 8.31
C GLU A 47 11.01 -2.05 8.82
N ASN A 48 11.71 -3.07 9.32
CA ASN A 48 13.10 -2.92 9.71
C ASN A 48 14.03 -2.92 8.47
N ASP A 49 15.26 -2.46 8.66
CA ASP A 49 16.26 -2.34 7.60
C ASP A 49 16.55 -3.67 6.86
N LEU A 50 16.45 -4.83 7.52
CA LEU A 50 16.70 -6.13 6.91
C LEU A 50 15.66 -6.46 5.83
N TRP A 51 14.42 -6.03 6.01
CA TRP A 51 13.36 -6.20 5.02
C TRP A 51 13.65 -5.37 3.77
N PHE A 52 13.98 -4.09 3.96
CA PHE A 52 14.36 -3.21 2.85
C PHE A 52 15.66 -3.64 2.17
N ASP A 53 16.68 -4.09 2.93
CA ASP A 53 17.94 -4.58 2.38
C ASP A 53 17.71 -5.79 1.47
N TRP A 54 16.80 -6.69 1.85
CA TRP A 54 16.43 -7.78 0.97
C TRP A 54 15.78 -7.28 -0.33
N CYS A 55 14.83 -6.34 -0.24
CA CYS A 55 14.20 -5.72 -1.42
C CYS A 55 15.25 -5.03 -2.31
N ASN A 56 16.21 -4.30 -1.72
CA ASN A 56 17.31 -3.65 -2.42
C ASN A 56 18.12 -4.64 -3.26
N ARG A 57 18.51 -5.77 -2.66
CA ARG A 57 19.36 -6.78 -3.29
C ARG A 57 18.65 -7.60 -4.36
N ASN A 58 17.34 -7.79 -4.22
CA ASN A 58 16.57 -8.68 -5.08
C ASN A 58 15.69 -7.93 -6.10
N GLY A 59 15.79 -6.60 -6.17
CA GLY A 59 15.10 -5.80 -7.16
C GLY A 59 13.57 -5.84 -7.00
N LEU A 60 13.08 -5.72 -5.76
CA LEU A 60 11.67 -5.57 -5.44
C LEU A 60 11.39 -4.10 -5.13
N VAL A 61 10.61 -3.42 -5.97
CA VAL A 61 10.26 -2.01 -5.75
C VAL A 61 9.26 -1.90 -4.61
N VAL A 62 9.47 -0.95 -3.72
CA VAL A 62 8.61 -0.72 -2.55
C VAL A 62 7.80 0.56 -2.73
N TRP A 63 6.49 0.47 -2.57
CA TRP A 63 5.65 1.59 -2.21
C TRP A 63 5.49 1.59 -0.70
N GLN A 64 6.05 2.60 -0.05
CA GLN A 64 6.04 2.73 1.39
C GLN A 64 4.91 3.64 1.84
N ASP A 65 3.90 3.06 2.48
CA ASP A 65 2.83 3.85 3.08
C ASP A 65 3.31 4.53 4.37
N MET A 66 2.91 5.77 4.56
CA MET A 66 2.95 6.40 5.86
C MET A 66 1.88 5.78 6.76
N PRO A 67 2.16 5.56 8.05
CA PRO A 67 1.18 5.02 8.98
C PRO A 67 0.06 6.03 9.26
N SER A 68 -0.75 6.32 8.26
CA SER A 68 -1.92 7.19 8.37
C SER A 68 -2.98 6.56 9.27
N GLY A 69 -3.80 7.37 9.91
CA GLY A 69 -4.85 6.88 10.80
C GLY A 69 -5.83 5.94 10.09
N CYS A 70 -6.36 4.98 10.82
CA CYS A 70 -7.41 4.09 10.35
C CYS A 70 -8.63 4.23 11.27
N GLY A 71 -9.79 4.56 10.69
CA GLY A 71 -11.03 4.75 11.43
C GLY A 71 -11.24 6.15 12.00
N GLY A 72 -12.51 6.55 12.16
CA GLY A 72 -12.95 7.86 12.64
C GLY A 72 -12.85 8.05 14.17
N GLY A 73 -11.93 7.39 14.84
CA GLY A 73 -11.70 7.56 16.27
C GLY A 73 -10.93 8.86 16.55
N LEU A 74 -11.41 9.64 17.49
CA LEU A 74 -10.75 10.80 18.05
C LEU A 74 -9.38 10.38 18.64
N ILE A 75 -8.33 10.53 17.86
CA ILE A 75 -6.97 10.47 18.36
C ILE A 75 -6.65 11.84 18.94
N GLY A 76 -6.69 11.97 20.28
CA GLY A 76 -6.26 13.17 20.99
C GLY A 76 -6.84 14.49 20.46
N SER A 77 -6.31 15.63 20.87
CA SER A 77 -6.66 16.86 20.16
C SER A 77 -6.20 16.73 18.71
N LEU A 78 -7.09 16.93 17.76
CA LEU A 78 -6.84 16.82 16.32
C LEU A 78 -5.50 17.49 15.94
N ASP A 79 -5.22 18.66 16.44
CA ASP A 79 -3.99 19.41 16.18
C ASP A 79 -2.71 18.67 16.60
N TYR A 80 -2.70 18.02 17.76
CA TYR A 80 -1.50 17.30 18.23
C TYR A 80 -1.22 16.05 17.38
N GLY A 81 -2.24 15.24 17.14
CA GLY A 81 -2.12 14.06 16.30
C GLY A 81 -1.64 14.41 14.88
N MET A 82 -2.10 15.54 14.37
CA MET A 82 -1.75 16.04 13.05
C MET A 82 -0.29 16.50 12.96
N GLN A 83 0.16 17.31 13.93
CA GLN A 83 1.57 17.76 13.97
C GLN A 83 2.50 16.57 14.14
N ASN A 84 2.09 15.57 14.92
CA ASN A 84 2.84 14.35 15.11
C ASN A 84 2.95 13.56 13.80
N PHE A 85 1.86 13.39 13.07
CA PHE A 85 1.85 12.72 11.76
C PHE A 85 2.84 13.38 10.76
N TYR A 86 2.83 14.71 10.66
CA TYR A 86 3.75 15.41 9.75
C TYR A 86 5.21 15.20 10.14
N ARG A 87 5.52 15.28 11.45
CA ARG A 87 6.86 15.02 11.96
C ARG A 87 7.30 13.58 11.73
N GLU A 88 6.42 12.62 12.00
CA GLU A 88 6.71 11.21 11.78
C GLU A 88 6.94 10.87 10.30
N ASN A 89 6.23 11.51 9.37
CA ASN A 89 6.51 11.37 7.95
C ASN A 89 7.95 11.78 7.61
N GLU A 90 8.42 12.91 8.14
CA GLU A 90 9.79 13.36 7.95
C GLU A 90 10.81 12.38 8.56
N GLU A 91 10.56 11.92 9.79
CA GLU A 91 11.40 10.95 10.50
C GLU A 91 11.48 9.60 9.76
N ILE A 92 10.36 9.09 9.22
CA ILE A 92 10.30 7.86 8.44
C ILE A 92 11.12 8.00 7.16
N ILE A 93 10.94 9.09 6.43
CA ILE A 93 11.68 9.34 5.20
C ILE A 93 13.18 9.43 5.51
N ASP A 94 13.59 10.20 6.50
CA ASP A 94 14.99 10.35 6.88
C ASP A 94 15.62 9.01 7.31
N ALA A 95 14.88 8.17 8.02
CA ALA A 95 15.34 6.87 8.46
C ALA A 95 15.47 5.86 7.31
N THR A 96 14.62 5.93 6.29
CA THR A 96 14.50 4.87 5.27
C THR A 96 14.90 5.28 3.86
N ARG A 97 15.09 6.57 3.57
CA ARG A 97 15.44 7.08 2.22
C ARG A 97 16.75 6.53 1.64
N HIS A 98 17.61 5.94 2.45
CA HIS A 98 18.85 5.32 1.98
C HIS A 98 18.61 3.97 1.27
N HIS A 99 17.39 3.41 1.33
CA HIS A 99 17.02 2.19 0.64
C HIS A 99 16.60 2.47 -0.82
N PRO A 100 17.37 2.04 -1.82
CA PRO A 100 17.06 2.29 -3.22
C PRO A 100 15.82 1.53 -3.72
N SER A 101 15.36 0.52 -3.01
CA SER A 101 14.11 -0.19 -3.34
C SER A 101 12.86 0.67 -3.19
N ILE A 102 12.86 1.69 -2.32
CA ILE A 102 11.71 2.56 -2.14
C ILE A 102 11.55 3.43 -3.41
N GLY A 103 10.53 3.13 -4.20
CA GLY A 103 10.19 3.85 -5.43
C GLY A 103 9.12 4.93 -5.26
N ALA A 104 8.26 4.77 -4.24
CA ALA A 104 7.22 5.76 -3.94
C ALA A 104 6.91 5.82 -2.44
N TRP A 105 6.59 7.05 -1.99
CA TRP A 105 6.01 7.33 -0.68
C TRP A 105 4.51 7.48 -0.83
N VAL A 106 3.73 6.74 -0.06
CA VAL A 106 2.26 6.81 -0.07
C VAL A 106 1.80 7.51 1.20
N VAL A 107 1.11 8.64 1.08
CA VAL A 107 0.81 9.50 2.23
C VAL A 107 -0.49 9.10 2.92
N TRP A 108 -1.57 8.93 2.14
CA TRP A 108 -2.89 8.61 2.66
C TRP A 108 -3.47 7.38 1.99
N ASN A 109 -4.25 6.62 2.76
CA ASN A 109 -5.02 5.49 2.25
C ASN A 109 -6.51 5.74 2.44
N GLU A 110 -7.30 5.68 1.35
CA GLU A 110 -8.78 5.64 1.37
C GLU A 110 -9.44 6.71 2.24
N SER A 111 -8.89 7.88 2.31
CA SER A 111 -9.35 8.97 3.18
C SER A 111 -9.17 8.73 4.70
N TRP A 112 -8.64 7.59 5.10
CA TRP A 112 -8.41 7.32 6.51
C TRP A 112 -7.39 8.30 7.11
N GLY A 113 -7.75 8.93 8.20
CA GLY A 113 -6.91 9.96 8.87
C GLY A 113 -6.96 11.35 8.23
N GLN A 114 -7.68 11.54 7.12
CA GLN A 114 -7.78 12.83 6.44
C GLN A 114 -8.75 13.82 7.09
N TYR A 115 -9.59 13.37 7.98
CA TYR A 115 -10.58 14.17 8.73
C TYR A 115 -11.37 15.16 7.85
N PRO A 116 -12.50 14.76 7.27
CA PRO A 116 -13.31 15.61 6.37
C PRO A 116 -13.67 16.97 6.95
N GLU A 117 -13.85 17.05 8.25
CA GLU A 117 -14.15 18.28 8.99
C GLU A 117 -13.02 19.32 8.96
N LEU A 118 -11.78 18.88 8.73
CA LEU A 118 -10.62 19.77 8.56
C LEU A 118 -10.42 20.22 7.11
N GLY A 119 -11.18 19.59 6.20
CA GLY A 119 -11.17 19.89 4.78
C GLY A 119 -9.88 19.48 4.06
N MET A 120 -9.86 19.77 2.76
CA MET A 120 -8.75 19.38 1.85
C MET A 120 -7.41 20.03 2.21
N ALA A 121 -7.42 21.15 2.93
CA ALA A 121 -6.19 21.83 3.35
C ALA A 121 -5.32 20.96 4.23
N HIS A 122 -5.93 20.21 5.13
CA HIS A 122 -5.23 19.25 5.99
C HIS A 122 -4.60 18.11 5.20
N THR A 123 -5.38 17.48 4.33
CA THR A 123 -4.89 16.41 3.45
C THR A 123 -3.70 16.87 2.62
N ARG A 124 -3.81 18.03 1.98
CA ARG A 124 -2.72 18.64 1.18
C ARG A 124 -1.50 18.98 2.02
N ARG A 125 -1.68 19.37 3.28
CA ARG A 125 -0.54 19.62 4.20
C ARG A 125 0.24 18.34 4.49
N GLY A 126 -0.43 17.20 4.71
CA GLY A 126 0.23 15.91 4.88
C GLY A 126 1.01 15.49 3.63
N VAL A 127 0.45 15.70 2.44
CA VAL A 127 1.17 15.45 1.19
C VAL A 127 2.39 16.38 1.05
N ASN A 128 2.23 17.66 1.37
CA ASN A 128 3.34 18.61 1.29
C ASN A 128 4.48 18.27 2.27
N SER A 129 4.20 17.75 3.47
CA SER A 129 5.26 17.34 4.40
C SER A 129 6.13 16.24 3.79
N VAL A 130 5.52 15.27 3.12
CA VAL A 130 6.24 14.19 2.43
C VAL A 130 7.01 14.70 1.22
N ILE A 131 6.40 15.58 0.39
CA ILE A 131 7.07 16.18 -0.77
C ILE A 131 8.31 16.97 -0.31
N GLN A 132 8.21 17.73 0.78
CA GLN A 132 9.31 18.53 1.32
C GLN A 132 10.43 17.66 1.92
N ALA A 133 10.08 16.56 2.58
CA ALA A 133 11.03 15.61 3.14
C ALA A 133 11.67 14.72 2.05
N ASN A 134 10.98 14.51 0.93
CA ASN A 134 11.49 13.74 -0.19
C ASN A 134 12.51 14.56 -1.01
N HIS A 135 13.78 14.43 -0.66
CA HIS A 135 14.88 15.12 -1.35
C HIS A 135 15.38 14.40 -2.60
N ASP A 136 14.79 13.25 -2.93
CA ASP A 136 15.15 12.46 -4.12
C ASP A 136 14.08 12.60 -5.20
N PRO A 137 14.35 13.35 -6.27
CA PRO A 137 13.39 13.54 -7.35
C PRO A 137 13.12 12.26 -8.16
N GLY A 138 13.90 11.21 -7.96
CA GLY A 138 13.67 9.90 -8.56
C GLY A 138 12.61 9.05 -7.83
N ARG A 139 12.13 9.51 -6.67
CA ARG A 139 11.07 8.84 -5.92
C ARG A 139 9.77 9.57 -6.02
N PHE A 140 8.75 8.83 -6.38
CA PHE A 140 7.41 9.36 -6.54
C PHE A 140 6.72 9.61 -5.18
N VAL A 141 5.75 10.50 -5.18
CA VAL A 141 4.83 10.72 -4.06
C VAL A 141 3.41 10.39 -4.50
N HIS A 142 2.83 9.39 -3.87
CA HIS A 142 1.46 8.99 -4.04
C HIS A 142 0.62 9.68 -2.96
N ALA A 143 -0.12 10.70 -3.34
CA ALA A 143 -0.80 11.56 -2.38
C ALA A 143 -1.89 10.82 -1.59
N VAL A 144 -2.78 10.13 -2.30
CA VAL A 144 -3.86 9.33 -1.71
C VAL A 144 -4.07 8.09 -2.58
N THR A 145 -4.07 6.92 -1.99
CA THR A 145 -4.50 5.70 -2.67
C THR A 145 -6.00 5.52 -2.54
N GLY A 146 -6.68 5.30 -3.65
CA GLY A 146 -8.13 5.12 -3.71
C GLY A 146 -8.95 6.38 -3.38
N TRP A 147 -10.20 6.27 -3.36
CA TRP A 147 -11.37 7.09 -3.02
C TRP A 147 -11.31 8.61 -3.25
N VAL A 148 -10.26 9.30 -2.82
CA VAL A 148 -10.21 10.78 -2.86
C VAL A 148 -8.96 11.25 -3.59
N ASP A 149 -9.14 11.90 -4.74
CA ASP A 149 -8.06 12.60 -5.41
C ASP A 149 -7.95 14.04 -4.88
N VAL A 150 -6.76 14.42 -4.44
CA VAL A 150 -6.45 15.76 -3.96
C VAL A 150 -5.73 16.63 -5.00
N GLU A 151 -5.61 16.12 -6.22
CA GLU A 151 -4.93 16.78 -7.34
C GLU A 151 -3.46 17.10 -7.04
N MET A 152 -2.79 16.21 -6.28
CA MET A 152 -1.39 16.33 -5.90
C MET A 152 -0.67 14.99 -6.09
N GLY A 153 0.67 15.03 -6.07
CA GLY A 153 1.51 13.85 -6.25
C GLY A 153 1.54 13.35 -7.68
N ASP A 154 2.20 12.22 -7.87
CA ASP A 154 2.55 11.68 -9.18
C ASP A 154 1.54 10.65 -9.70
N PHE A 155 0.58 10.24 -8.88
CA PHE A 155 -0.37 9.18 -9.21
C PHE A 155 -1.81 9.68 -9.22
N LEU A 156 -2.61 9.06 -10.07
CA LEU A 156 -4.06 9.02 -9.99
C LEU A 156 -4.47 7.57 -9.77
N ASP A 157 -5.06 7.29 -8.62
CA ASP A 157 -5.29 5.94 -8.14
C ASP A 157 -6.77 5.61 -7.98
N VAL A 158 -7.08 4.32 -8.16
CA VAL A 158 -8.39 3.77 -7.81
C VAL A 158 -8.22 2.52 -6.97
N HIS A 159 -9.13 2.30 -6.03
CA HIS A 159 -9.36 1.01 -5.39
C HIS A 159 -10.59 0.38 -6.02
N SER A 160 -10.45 -0.81 -6.55
CA SER A 160 -11.50 -1.48 -7.30
C SER A 160 -11.67 -2.93 -6.83
N TYR A 161 -12.68 -3.16 -6.04
CA TYR A 161 -12.95 -4.47 -5.47
C TYR A 161 -14.23 -5.08 -6.05
N PRO A 162 -14.26 -6.39 -6.32
CA PRO A 162 -13.14 -7.31 -6.22
C PRO A 162 -12.23 -7.33 -7.46
N ALA A 163 -12.72 -6.95 -8.64
CA ALA A 163 -11.97 -6.99 -9.88
C ALA A 163 -11.13 -5.71 -10.10
N PRO A 164 -9.90 -5.81 -10.64
CA PRO A 164 -9.07 -4.65 -10.91
C PRO A 164 -9.66 -3.73 -11.98
N ASN A 165 -9.43 -2.44 -11.82
CA ASN A 165 -9.73 -1.41 -12.79
C ASN A 165 -8.63 -0.36 -12.79
N ALA A 166 -8.54 0.48 -13.81
CA ALA A 166 -7.58 1.56 -13.86
C ALA A 166 -8.26 2.91 -13.70
N ALA A 167 -7.52 3.88 -13.18
CA ALA A 167 -7.94 5.26 -13.21
C ALA A 167 -8.06 5.71 -14.67
N SER A 168 -9.23 6.20 -15.05
CA SER A 168 -9.48 6.66 -16.41
C SER A 168 -8.96 8.08 -16.61
N ASN A 169 -8.25 8.30 -17.71
CA ASN A 169 -7.77 9.61 -18.15
C ASN A 169 -7.04 10.39 -17.05
N PRO A 170 -5.82 9.96 -16.63
CA PRO A 170 -5.05 10.75 -15.68
C PRO A 170 -4.80 12.15 -16.25
N VAL A 171 -5.29 13.16 -15.54
CA VAL A 171 -5.01 14.57 -15.87
C VAL A 171 -3.62 14.95 -15.39
N ASN A 172 -3.00 15.93 -16.06
CA ASN A 172 -1.71 16.47 -15.66
C ASN A 172 -0.53 15.49 -15.66
N GLU A 173 -0.50 14.55 -16.62
CA GLU A 173 0.59 13.57 -16.79
C GLU A 173 0.86 12.66 -15.58
N ARG A 174 -0.11 12.53 -14.68
CA ARG A 174 0.01 11.61 -13.54
C ARG A 174 -0.11 10.15 -13.97
N ILE A 175 0.54 9.28 -13.24
CA ILE A 175 0.55 7.83 -13.47
C ILE A 175 -0.79 7.24 -13.04
N ALA A 176 -1.48 6.54 -13.93
CA ALA A 176 -2.67 5.78 -13.59
C ALA A 176 -2.30 4.54 -12.78
N SER A 177 -2.98 4.29 -11.67
CA SER A 177 -2.76 3.10 -10.84
C SER A 177 -4.08 2.50 -10.34
N CYS A 178 -4.01 1.19 -10.04
CA CYS A 178 -4.96 0.48 -9.21
C CYS A 178 -4.24 0.10 -7.93
N GLY A 179 -4.41 0.88 -6.88
CA GLY A 179 -3.70 0.70 -5.61
C GLY A 179 -4.16 -0.51 -4.84
N GLU A 180 -5.42 -0.92 -5.05
CA GLU A 180 -5.96 -2.11 -4.40
C GLU A 180 -7.05 -2.78 -5.25
N PHE A 181 -7.04 -4.12 -5.26
CA PHE A 181 -8.08 -4.98 -5.82
C PHE A 181 -8.00 -6.39 -5.20
N GLY A 182 -8.93 -7.25 -5.53
CA GLY A 182 -8.93 -8.64 -5.07
C GLY A 182 -9.73 -8.83 -3.78
N GLY A 183 -9.08 -9.14 -2.68
CA GLY A 183 -9.75 -9.46 -1.42
C GLY A 183 -10.58 -10.73 -1.51
N ILE A 184 -10.09 -11.74 -2.23
CA ILE A 184 -10.70 -13.06 -2.32
C ILE A 184 -10.35 -13.84 -1.06
N ASN A 185 -11.35 -14.42 -0.43
CA ASN A 185 -11.21 -15.23 0.76
C ASN A 185 -11.57 -16.69 0.49
N LEU A 186 -10.72 -17.60 0.94
CA LEU A 186 -10.98 -19.03 1.01
C LEU A 186 -10.70 -19.49 2.43
N PHE A 187 -11.70 -20.02 3.11
CA PHE A 187 -11.54 -20.52 4.48
C PHE A 187 -10.79 -21.85 4.47
N ILE A 188 -9.67 -21.89 5.16
CA ILE A 188 -8.86 -23.10 5.35
C ILE A 188 -8.67 -23.34 6.84
N ASP A 189 -9.11 -24.49 7.32
CA ASP A 189 -9.00 -24.85 8.73
C ASP A 189 -7.55 -24.71 9.24
N GLY A 190 -7.39 -24.06 10.39
CA GLY A 190 -6.09 -23.81 11.00
C GLY A 190 -5.29 -22.64 10.40
N HIS A 191 -5.81 -21.98 9.35
CA HIS A 191 -5.16 -20.83 8.69
C HIS A 191 -5.98 -19.55 8.74
N MET A 192 -6.93 -19.46 9.65
CA MET A 192 -7.80 -18.29 9.78
C MET A 192 -8.08 -17.98 11.26
N TRP A 193 -8.37 -16.70 11.52
CA TRP A 193 -8.86 -16.27 12.84
C TRP A 193 -10.32 -16.65 12.99
N ALA A 194 -10.67 -17.20 14.14
CA ALA A 194 -12.06 -17.56 14.42
C ALA A 194 -12.99 -16.34 14.33
N GLY A 195 -14.06 -16.45 13.53
CA GLY A 195 -15.07 -15.41 13.38
C GLY A 195 -14.66 -14.21 12.49
N SER A 196 -13.57 -14.29 11.76
CA SER A 196 -13.19 -13.25 10.81
C SER A 196 -13.80 -13.51 9.43
N ASP A 197 -14.78 -12.72 9.07
CA ASP A 197 -15.32 -12.63 7.72
C ASP A 197 -15.08 -11.20 7.23
N VAL A 198 -13.87 -10.92 6.76
CA VAL A 198 -13.39 -9.54 6.51
C VAL A 198 -12.84 -9.44 5.09
N ASN A 199 -13.61 -9.85 4.09
CA ASN A 199 -13.15 -9.75 2.70
C ASN A 199 -14.29 -9.37 1.76
N TYR A 200 -13.90 -8.98 0.54
CA TYR A 200 -14.85 -8.52 -0.47
C TYR A 200 -15.56 -9.67 -1.19
N THR A 201 -14.90 -10.82 -1.29
CA THR A 201 -15.46 -12.01 -1.94
C THR A 201 -15.01 -13.26 -1.23
N THR A 202 -15.95 -14.10 -0.79
CA THR A 202 -15.66 -15.42 -0.22
C THR A 202 -16.00 -16.50 -1.24
N VAL A 203 -15.13 -17.49 -1.38
CA VAL A 203 -15.32 -18.67 -2.22
C VAL A 203 -15.22 -19.92 -1.37
N ASP A 204 -15.89 -21.00 -1.82
CA ASP A 204 -16.04 -22.23 -1.03
C ASP A 204 -14.98 -23.28 -1.36
N ASP A 205 -14.25 -23.14 -2.47
CA ASP A 205 -13.27 -24.11 -2.92
C ASP A 205 -12.09 -23.47 -3.67
N ALA A 206 -10.99 -24.22 -3.74
CA ALA A 206 -9.74 -23.79 -4.35
C ALA A 206 -9.84 -23.55 -5.86
N ASP A 207 -10.65 -24.36 -6.56
CA ASP A 207 -10.80 -24.23 -8.03
C ASP A 207 -11.51 -22.93 -8.36
N THR A 208 -12.55 -22.58 -7.62
CA THR A 208 -13.24 -21.29 -7.74
C THR A 208 -12.31 -20.13 -7.41
N TYR A 209 -11.46 -20.27 -6.37
CA TYR A 209 -10.46 -19.29 -6.01
C TYR A 209 -9.49 -19.03 -7.16
N VAL A 210 -8.89 -20.08 -7.73
CA VAL A 210 -7.92 -19.99 -8.83
C VAL A 210 -8.57 -19.39 -10.08
N ASN A 211 -9.76 -19.86 -10.47
CA ASN A 211 -10.49 -19.33 -11.61
C ASN A 211 -10.83 -17.84 -11.49
N LEU A 212 -11.09 -17.37 -10.28
CA LEU A 212 -11.37 -15.95 -10.03
C LEU A 212 -10.08 -15.13 -10.11
N TYR A 213 -9.00 -15.65 -9.55
CA TYR A 213 -7.68 -15.04 -9.62
C TYR A 213 -7.18 -14.91 -11.08
N ASP A 214 -7.34 -15.96 -11.88
CA ASP A 214 -6.99 -15.95 -13.31
C ASP A 214 -7.75 -14.87 -14.06
N ARG A 215 -9.06 -14.74 -13.84
CA ARG A 215 -9.88 -13.67 -14.46
C ARG A 215 -9.40 -12.27 -14.08
N TYR A 216 -8.93 -12.07 -12.86
CA TYR A 216 -8.37 -10.77 -12.46
C TYR A 216 -7.03 -10.52 -13.14
N THR A 217 -6.21 -11.55 -13.29
CA THR A 217 -4.94 -11.46 -14.03
C THR A 217 -5.17 -11.14 -15.50
N ASP A 218 -6.15 -11.77 -16.15
CA ASP A 218 -6.55 -11.46 -17.53
C ASP A 218 -7.00 -10.00 -17.66
N ARG A 219 -7.82 -9.52 -16.69
CA ARG A 219 -8.27 -8.12 -16.69
C ARG A 219 -7.10 -7.14 -16.53
N LEU A 220 -6.10 -7.45 -15.71
CA LEU A 220 -4.88 -6.63 -15.60
C LEU A 220 -4.11 -6.56 -16.92
N GLN A 221 -4.04 -7.67 -17.65
CA GLN A 221 -3.39 -7.68 -18.98
C GLN A 221 -4.16 -6.85 -20.02
N GLU A 222 -5.48 -6.75 -19.90
CA GLU A 222 -6.29 -5.85 -20.75
C GLU A 222 -6.00 -4.40 -20.41
N LEU A 223 -6.07 -4.03 -19.11
CA LEU A 223 -5.80 -2.67 -18.62
C LEU A 223 -4.39 -2.18 -18.96
N GLN A 224 -3.42 -3.08 -19.03
CA GLN A 224 -2.06 -2.74 -19.45
C GLN A 224 -1.97 -2.27 -20.92
N LYS A 225 -2.95 -2.61 -21.76
CA LYS A 225 -2.97 -2.27 -23.19
C LYS A 225 -3.75 -0.97 -23.48
N GLU A 226 -4.58 -0.56 -22.55
CA GLU A 226 -5.34 0.70 -22.60
C GLU A 226 -4.46 1.90 -22.25
#